data_8ce6a86838f6b18b8313fee618d36b9b
#
_entry.id   8ce6a86838f6b18b8313fee618d36b9b
#
_cell.length_a   1.000
_cell.length_b   1.000
_cell.length_c   1.000
_cell.angle_alpha   90.00
_cell.angle_beta   90.00
_cell.angle_gamma   90.00
#
_symmetry.space_group_name_H-M   'P 1'
#
loop_
_entity.id
_entity.type
_entity.pdbx_description
1 polymer ?
#
loop_
_entity_poly.entity_id
_entity_poly.type
_entity_poly.pdbx_seq_one_letter_code
_entity_poly.pdbx_strand_id
1 'polypeptide(L)'
;MTRKFLLPLAIVILAVTAPASRGFQGPPAAHTGPISIPFELVTRHMVLEVRINNSRPLSFVLDTGDRVGIVDIEVAKELGLKLQGQVHVGGAGSETLPGSLVENANWTLPGLEGFSQPIRLAIPLGRLAARFGHNFDGIIGSEFIKQFVVEVDYQARVIRLHNKDTFKYTGAGESIPMQLNQLGYPIIDAEVTPLGSEPIKGRFVLDLGSGGPLALHSPFVAEHGLLASGLKTIRSIGAGGAGGLVSARVGRVAELRIGNFKIANPLTIFAEDKAGALASSELAGNIGQQMVSRFRLFLDYDHNRIVFEPTGNLKEPFDRAQSGLALAAEGRDFTTFRITEVLENSPASDAGLQKDDVIIKVNGQPAAQLTITKLAEMFEQPSSYKMTIRRGEQTLQVTLTPRKLV
;
A
#
# COMPACT_ATOMS: atom_id res chain seq x y z
N MET A 1 -0.13 30.41 38.24
CA MET A 1 0.35 29.04 37.86
C MET A 1 -0.85 28.17 37.52
N THR A 2 -1.28 28.21 36.31
CA THR A 2 -2.45 27.44 35.82
C THR A 2 -1.94 26.32 34.89
N ARG A 3 -1.92 25.10 35.41
CA ARG A 3 -1.61 23.88 34.64
C ARG A 3 -2.71 23.63 33.61
N LYS A 4 -2.41 23.83 32.36
CA LYS A 4 -3.26 23.34 31.25
C LYS A 4 -3.01 21.84 31.09
N PHE A 5 -4.00 21.02 31.47
CA PHE A 5 -4.07 19.62 31.13
C PHE A 5 -4.42 19.54 29.64
N LEU A 6 -3.48 19.06 28.83
CA LEU A 6 -3.75 18.60 27.47
C LEU A 6 -4.31 17.16 27.61
N LEU A 7 -5.60 17.01 27.36
CA LEU A 7 -6.20 15.68 27.14
C LEU A 7 -5.65 15.13 25.82
N PRO A 8 -5.33 13.83 25.77
CA PRO A 8 -5.03 13.17 24.51
C PRO A 8 -6.32 13.14 23.66
N LEU A 9 -6.18 13.51 22.40
CA LEU A 9 -7.25 13.48 21.40
C LEU A 9 -7.63 12.02 21.16
N ALA A 10 -8.61 11.55 21.91
CA ALA A 10 -9.25 10.26 21.67
C ALA A 10 -9.99 10.36 20.32
N ILE A 11 -9.68 9.44 19.39
CA ILE A 11 -10.47 9.20 18.21
C ILE A 11 -11.86 8.77 18.71
N VAL A 12 -12.81 9.69 18.71
CA VAL A 12 -14.22 9.38 19.01
C VAL A 12 -14.76 8.65 17.79
N ILE A 13 -14.70 7.34 17.82
CA ILE A 13 -15.55 6.49 16.98
C ILE A 13 -16.95 6.62 17.57
N LEU A 14 -17.76 7.53 17.04
CA LEU A 14 -19.20 7.49 17.28
C LEU A 14 -19.70 6.14 16.75
N ALA A 15 -20.05 5.25 17.65
CA ALA A 15 -20.83 4.06 17.33
C ALA A 15 -22.22 4.54 16.89
N VAL A 16 -22.35 4.87 15.60
CA VAL A 16 -23.67 5.09 15.00
C VAL A 16 -24.31 3.72 14.90
N THR A 17 -25.24 3.43 15.81
CA THR A 17 -26.19 2.32 15.66
C THR A 17 -27.10 2.65 14.48
N ALA A 18 -26.67 2.26 13.28
CA ALA A 18 -27.54 2.30 12.11
C ALA A 18 -28.64 1.23 12.30
N PRO A 19 -29.90 1.54 11.89
CA PRO A 19 -30.94 0.52 11.87
C PRO A 19 -30.49 -0.63 10.98
N ALA A 20 -30.77 -1.85 11.42
CA ALA A 20 -30.42 -3.08 10.72
C ALA A 20 -30.95 -3.02 9.28
N SER A 21 -30.07 -2.70 8.35
CA SER A 21 -30.34 -2.86 6.93
C SER A 21 -30.38 -4.34 6.61
N ARG A 22 -31.43 -4.74 5.92
CA ARG A 22 -31.71 -6.11 5.50
C ARG A 22 -30.46 -6.80 4.96
N GLY A 23 -30.16 -7.93 5.62
CA GLY A 23 -29.63 -9.13 5.01
C GLY A 23 -28.34 -9.03 4.25
N PHE A 24 -27.27 -9.24 4.99
CA PHE A 24 -26.12 -9.96 4.48
C PHE A 24 -26.64 -11.26 3.81
N GLN A 25 -26.66 -11.29 2.48
CA GLN A 25 -26.78 -12.55 1.77
C GLN A 25 -25.38 -13.16 1.74
N GLY A 26 -25.21 -14.25 2.47
CA GLY A 26 -23.97 -15.00 2.48
C GLY A 26 -23.56 -15.44 1.06
N PRO A 27 -22.34 -15.94 0.87
CA PRO A 27 -21.87 -16.38 -0.44
C PRO A 27 -22.87 -17.34 -1.05
N PRO A 28 -23.10 -17.27 -2.38
CA PRO A 28 -24.04 -18.16 -3.05
C PRO A 28 -23.68 -19.62 -2.80
N ALA A 29 -24.63 -20.40 -2.37
CA ALA A 29 -24.49 -21.79 -1.90
C ALA A 29 -24.13 -22.83 -2.99
N ALA A 30 -23.60 -22.45 -4.15
CA ALA A 30 -23.50 -23.34 -5.31
C ALA A 30 -22.12 -23.49 -5.95
N HIS A 31 -21.05 -22.90 -5.41
CA HIS A 31 -19.72 -23.14 -5.99
C HIS A 31 -18.98 -24.24 -5.21
N THR A 32 -18.68 -25.35 -5.88
CA THR A 32 -17.91 -26.48 -5.32
C THR A 32 -16.40 -26.20 -5.23
N GLY A 33 -15.90 -25.05 -5.73
CA GLY A 33 -14.51 -24.62 -5.72
C GLY A 33 -14.34 -23.14 -5.38
N PRO A 34 -13.11 -22.66 -5.28
CA PRO A 34 -12.83 -21.25 -5.03
C PRO A 34 -13.24 -20.38 -6.21
N ILE A 35 -13.74 -19.19 -5.93
CA ILE A 35 -14.06 -18.18 -6.95
C ILE A 35 -12.77 -17.40 -7.23
N SER A 36 -12.38 -17.32 -8.49
CA SER A 36 -11.16 -16.66 -8.95
C SER A 36 -11.47 -15.27 -9.48
N ILE A 37 -10.85 -14.24 -8.89
CA ILE A 37 -10.97 -12.84 -9.27
C ILE A 37 -9.59 -12.35 -9.74
N PRO A 38 -9.43 -11.95 -11.00
CA PRO A 38 -8.16 -11.40 -11.48
C PRO A 38 -7.90 -10.02 -10.88
N PHE A 39 -6.63 -9.67 -10.70
CA PHE A 39 -6.21 -8.33 -10.35
C PHE A 39 -5.10 -7.81 -11.27
N GLU A 40 -5.05 -6.50 -11.42
CA GLU A 40 -3.92 -5.81 -12.03
C GLU A 40 -2.92 -5.41 -10.94
N LEU A 41 -1.61 -5.50 -11.24
CA LEU A 41 -0.58 -5.03 -10.32
C LEU A 41 -0.06 -3.66 -10.79
N VAL A 42 -0.53 -2.60 -10.15
CA VAL A 42 -0.16 -1.21 -10.46
C VAL A 42 0.74 -0.67 -9.36
N THR A 43 1.97 -0.30 -9.68
CA THR A 43 2.98 0.17 -8.69
C THR A 43 3.03 -0.71 -7.43
N ARG A 44 2.91 -2.02 -7.62
CA ARG A 44 2.85 -3.08 -6.58
C ARG A 44 1.53 -3.13 -5.76
N HIS A 45 0.50 -2.39 -6.12
CA HIS A 45 -0.83 -2.51 -5.49
C HIS A 45 -1.72 -3.45 -6.30
N MET A 46 -2.49 -4.26 -5.61
CA MET A 46 -3.50 -5.13 -6.23
C MET A 46 -4.75 -4.31 -6.51
N VAL A 47 -5.02 -4.08 -7.80
CA VAL A 47 -6.19 -3.34 -8.28
C VAL A 47 -7.21 -4.34 -8.82
N LEU A 48 -8.42 -4.27 -8.28
CA LEU A 48 -9.57 -5.09 -8.65
C LEU A 48 -10.62 -4.24 -9.38
N GLU A 49 -11.30 -4.81 -10.36
CA GLU A 49 -12.48 -4.19 -10.94
C GLU A 49 -13.66 -4.32 -9.97
N VAL A 50 -14.32 -3.21 -9.68
CA VAL A 50 -15.47 -3.11 -8.77
C VAL A 50 -16.59 -2.34 -9.46
N ARG A 51 -17.84 -2.60 -9.11
CA ARG A 51 -18.96 -1.75 -9.47
C ARG A 51 -19.69 -1.30 -8.22
N ILE A 52 -20.05 -0.02 -8.16
CA ILE A 52 -20.92 0.53 -7.11
C ILE A 52 -22.32 0.66 -7.70
N ASN A 53 -23.31 -0.03 -7.11
CA ASN A 53 -24.63 -0.18 -7.68
C ASN A 53 -24.52 -0.66 -9.14
N ASN A 54 -24.99 0.10 -10.13
CA ASN A 54 -24.90 -0.21 -11.55
C ASN A 54 -23.87 0.67 -12.29
N SER A 55 -22.79 1.09 -11.63
CA SER A 55 -21.79 1.98 -12.21
C SER A 55 -20.99 1.34 -13.36
N ARG A 56 -20.22 2.19 -14.05
CA ARG A 56 -19.06 1.72 -14.83
C ARG A 56 -18.11 0.89 -13.98
N PRO A 57 -17.18 0.12 -14.58
CA PRO A 57 -16.07 -0.48 -13.84
C PRO A 57 -15.24 0.60 -13.13
N LEU A 58 -14.83 0.30 -11.90
CA LEU A 58 -14.05 1.16 -11.01
C LEU A 58 -12.80 0.39 -10.56
N SER A 59 -11.69 1.10 -10.37
CA SER A 59 -10.40 0.54 -9.94
C SER A 59 -10.24 0.66 -8.43
N PHE A 60 -10.32 -0.46 -7.71
CA PHE A 60 -10.22 -0.50 -6.25
C PHE A 60 -8.99 -1.26 -5.80
N VAL A 61 -8.25 -0.72 -4.83
CA VAL A 61 -7.11 -1.40 -4.21
C VAL A 61 -7.59 -2.29 -3.07
N LEU A 62 -7.10 -3.53 -3.02
CA LEU A 62 -7.29 -4.41 -1.85
C LEU A 62 -6.30 -4.03 -0.76
N ASP A 63 -6.81 -3.62 0.39
CA ASP A 63 -6.03 -3.06 1.50
C ASP A 63 -6.42 -3.69 2.84
N THR A 64 -5.51 -4.45 3.45
CA THR A 64 -5.69 -5.00 4.79
C THR A 64 -5.42 -3.98 5.90
N GLY A 65 -4.81 -2.84 5.57
CA GLY A 65 -4.59 -1.69 6.43
C GLY A 65 -5.80 -0.75 6.54
N ASP A 66 -6.89 -1.05 5.81
CA ASP A 66 -8.19 -0.41 5.96
C ASP A 66 -9.26 -1.42 6.41
N ARG A 67 -10.28 -0.92 7.09
CA ARG A 67 -11.37 -1.78 7.59
C ARG A 67 -12.52 -1.89 6.60
N VAL A 68 -12.98 -0.75 6.09
CA VAL A 68 -14.24 -0.61 5.35
C VAL A 68 -14.01 -0.35 3.87
N GLY A 69 -15.07 -0.47 3.07
CA GLY A 69 -15.05 -0.02 1.68
C GLY A 69 -15.07 1.51 1.62
N ILE A 70 -14.13 2.07 0.87
CA ILE A 70 -13.94 3.52 0.67
C ILE A 70 -14.04 3.83 -0.82
N VAL A 71 -14.66 4.93 -1.19
CA VAL A 71 -14.71 5.44 -2.57
C VAL A 71 -14.03 6.81 -2.65
N ASP A 72 -13.43 7.13 -3.80
CA ASP A 72 -12.97 8.50 -4.05
C ASP A 72 -14.14 9.47 -4.04
N ILE A 73 -13.98 10.64 -3.41
CA ILE A 73 -15.06 11.60 -3.20
C ILE A 73 -15.58 12.18 -4.53
N GLU A 74 -14.72 12.33 -5.54
CA GLU A 74 -15.14 12.83 -6.85
C GLU A 74 -15.88 11.73 -7.62
N VAL A 75 -15.47 10.46 -7.50
CA VAL A 75 -16.22 9.31 -8.03
C VAL A 75 -17.57 9.17 -7.33
N ALA A 76 -17.63 9.37 -6.02
CA ALA A 76 -18.91 9.36 -5.29
C ALA A 76 -19.88 10.44 -5.82
N LYS A 77 -19.38 11.64 -6.11
CA LYS A 77 -20.16 12.72 -6.71
C LYS A 77 -20.59 12.40 -8.15
N GLU A 78 -19.65 11.88 -8.97
CA GLU A 78 -19.94 11.42 -10.35
C GLU A 78 -21.10 10.42 -10.38
N LEU A 79 -21.10 9.48 -9.43
CA LEU A 79 -22.12 8.44 -9.33
C LEU A 79 -23.41 8.90 -8.62
N GLY A 80 -23.47 10.13 -8.17
CA GLY A 80 -24.63 10.67 -7.45
C GLY A 80 -24.89 10.00 -6.11
N LEU A 81 -23.83 9.49 -5.43
CA LEU A 81 -23.98 8.84 -4.14
C LEU A 81 -24.38 9.85 -3.06
N LYS A 82 -25.23 9.41 -2.14
CA LYS A 82 -25.68 10.25 -1.04
C LYS A 82 -24.59 10.32 0.03
N LEU A 83 -24.02 11.51 0.21
CA LEU A 83 -22.99 11.81 1.19
C LEU A 83 -23.60 12.49 2.42
N GLN A 84 -23.20 12.06 3.61
CA GLN A 84 -23.67 12.62 4.88
C GLN A 84 -22.53 12.94 5.83
N GLY A 85 -22.73 14.02 6.58
CA GLY A 85 -21.80 14.42 7.63
C GLY A 85 -20.41 14.74 7.11
N GLN A 86 -19.54 15.15 8.01
CA GLN A 86 -18.13 15.36 7.76
C GLN A 86 -17.32 14.52 8.76
N VAL A 87 -16.37 13.75 8.24
CA VAL A 87 -15.44 12.94 9.05
C VAL A 87 -14.01 13.32 8.69
N HIS A 88 -13.08 13.00 9.58
CA HIS A 88 -11.65 13.15 9.33
C HIS A 88 -11.00 11.76 9.40
N VAL A 89 -10.30 11.39 8.35
CA VAL A 89 -9.66 10.08 8.21
C VAL A 89 -8.16 10.27 8.23
N GLY A 90 -7.48 9.57 9.12
CA GLY A 90 -6.02 9.50 9.16
C GLY A 90 -5.49 8.43 8.21
N GLY A 91 -4.18 8.42 7.97
CA GLY A 91 -3.51 7.42 7.16
C GLY A 91 -2.01 7.36 7.48
N ALA A 92 -1.21 6.89 6.54
CA ALA A 92 0.23 6.68 6.74
C ALA A 92 0.99 7.98 7.05
N GLY A 93 0.62 9.12 6.49
CA GLY A 93 1.21 10.42 6.81
C GLY A 93 0.58 11.07 8.05
N SER A 94 1.06 12.26 8.39
CA SER A 94 0.59 13.02 9.57
C SER A 94 -0.66 13.87 9.31
N GLU A 95 -1.11 13.96 8.06
CA GLU A 95 -2.30 14.71 7.68
C GLU A 95 -3.58 13.88 7.90
N THR A 96 -4.68 14.57 8.16
CA THR A 96 -6.02 13.98 8.11
C THR A 96 -6.74 14.44 6.85
N LEU A 97 -7.46 13.53 6.20
CA LEU A 97 -8.28 13.84 5.03
C LEU A 97 -9.72 14.12 5.46
N PRO A 98 -10.35 15.18 4.91
CA PRO A 98 -11.77 15.36 5.05
C PRO A 98 -12.50 14.28 4.25
N GLY A 99 -13.57 13.74 4.81
CA GLY A 99 -14.41 12.75 4.15
C GLY A 99 -15.86 12.87 4.55
N SER A 100 -16.69 12.01 3.98
CA SER A 100 -18.12 11.91 4.27
C SER A 100 -18.53 10.45 4.41
N LEU A 101 -19.56 10.19 5.20
CA LEU A 101 -20.23 8.89 5.23
C LEU A 101 -21.04 8.72 3.93
N VAL A 102 -21.08 7.48 3.43
CA VAL A 102 -21.85 7.13 2.23
C VAL A 102 -23.07 6.32 2.64
N GLU A 103 -24.25 6.73 2.13
CA GLU A 103 -25.50 6.03 2.38
C GLU A 103 -25.98 5.24 1.16
N ASN A 104 -26.54 4.07 1.44
CA ASN A 104 -27.27 3.25 0.46
C ASN A 104 -26.49 2.94 -0.84
N ALA A 105 -25.17 2.84 -0.75
CA ALA A 105 -24.30 2.43 -1.83
C ALA A 105 -23.63 1.10 -1.50
N ASN A 106 -23.74 0.15 -2.39
CA ASN A 106 -23.10 -1.15 -2.28
C ASN A 106 -22.18 -1.38 -3.47
N TRP A 107 -21.08 -2.03 -3.21
CA TRP A 107 -20.16 -2.48 -4.24
C TRP A 107 -20.24 -3.98 -4.46
N THR A 108 -19.92 -4.38 -5.67
CA THR A 108 -19.91 -5.78 -6.14
C THR A 108 -18.62 -6.07 -6.89
N LEU A 109 -18.21 -7.33 -6.92
CA LEU A 109 -17.10 -7.82 -7.72
C LEU A 109 -17.62 -8.63 -8.91
N PRO A 110 -17.19 -8.36 -10.14
CA PRO A 110 -17.46 -9.23 -11.29
C PRO A 110 -16.96 -10.64 -11.01
N GLY A 111 -17.78 -11.62 -11.30
CA GLY A 111 -17.50 -13.04 -11.03
C GLY A 111 -17.87 -13.52 -9.62
N LEU A 112 -18.33 -12.62 -8.74
CA LEU A 112 -18.84 -12.96 -7.42
C LEU A 112 -20.34 -12.64 -7.33
N GLU A 113 -21.14 -13.47 -8.00
CA GLU A 113 -22.59 -13.27 -8.09
C GLU A 113 -23.27 -13.37 -6.73
N GLY A 114 -24.27 -12.51 -6.50
CA GLY A 114 -25.02 -12.48 -5.24
C GLY A 114 -24.28 -11.83 -4.06
N PHE A 115 -23.02 -11.41 -4.25
CA PHE A 115 -22.25 -10.71 -3.24
C PHE A 115 -22.40 -9.20 -3.39
N SER A 116 -22.64 -8.50 -2.29
CA SER A 116 -22.52 -7.06 -2.22
C SER A 116 -22.15 -6.60 -0.81
N GLN A 117 -21.35 -5.56 -0.72
CA GLN A 117 -21.00 -4.92 0.56
C GLN A 117 -21.18 -3.40 0.47
N PRO A 118 -21.49 -2.73 1.59
CA PRO A 118 -21.65 -1.29 1.59
C PRO A 118 -20.29 -0.57 1.44
N ILE A 119 -20.30 0.51 0.63
CA ILE A 119 -19.33 1.57 0.73
C ILE A 119 -19.68 2.41 1.96
N ARG A 120 -18.71 2.68 2.82
CA ARG A 120 -18.93 3.39 4.08
C ARG A 120 -18.44 4.83 4.06
N LEU A 121 -17.36 5.10 3.34
CA LEU A 121 -16.67 6.38 3.35
C LEU A 121 -16.38 6.87 1.93
N ALA A 122 -16.41 8.18 1.76
CA ALA A 122 -15.90 8.88 0.59
C ALA A 122 -14.79 9.85 1.05
N ILE A 123 -13.57 9.71 0.50
CA ILE A 123 -12.43 10.57 0.80
C ILE A 123 -11.69 10.96 -0.49
N PRO A 124 -10.89 12.06 -0.49
CA PRO A 124 -10.14 12.46 -1.68
C PRO A 124 -8.93 11.52 -1.90
N LEU A 125 -8.98 10.68 -2.94
CA LEU A 125 -7.92 9.74 -3.32
C LEU A 125 -7.08 10.22 -4.52
N GLY A 126 -7.41 11.35 -5.14
CA GLY A 126 -6.76 11.85 -6.36
C GLY A 126 -5.23 12.01 -6.26
N ARG A 127 -4.69 12.34 -5.07
CA ARG A 127 -3.22 12.38 -4.85
C ARG A 127 -2.59 11.00 -5.01
N LEU A 128 -3.27 9.93 -4.59
CA LEU A 128 -2.79 8.56 -4.75
C LEU A 128 -2.89 8.13 -6.21
N ALA A 129 -3.97 8.48 -6.91
CA ALA A 129 -4.13 8.23 -8.33
C ALA A 129 -2.97 8.85 -9.15
N ALA A 130 -2.61 10.10 -8.89
CA ALA A 130 -1.47 10.76 -9.54
C ALA A 130 -0.13 10.05 -9.25
N ARG A 131 0.07 9.54 -8.03
CA ARG A 131 1.30 8.81 -7.67
C ARG A 131 1.36 7.43 -8.30
N PHE A 132 0.23 6.76 -8.44
CA PHE A 132 0.16 5.44 -9.08
C PHE A 132 0.08 5.52 -10.60
N GLY A 133 -0.26 6.69 -11.13
CA GLY A 133 -0.46 6.90 -12.56
C GLY A 133 -1.57 6.01 -13.14
N HIS A 134 -2.59 5.80 -12.33
CA HIS A 134 -3.73 4.93 -12.63
C HIS A 134 -4.96 5.42 -11.86
N ASN A 135 -6.15 5.15 -12.37
CA ASN A 135 -7.37 5.41 -11.61
C ASN A 135 -7.32 4.70 -10.26
N PHE A 136 -7.63 5.43 -9.22
CA PHE A 136 -7.70 4.95 -7.86
C PHE A 136 -9.05 5.37 -7.30
N ASP A 137 -10.09 4.62 -7.72
CA ASP A 137 -11.47 4.97 -7.47
C ASP A 137 -11.92 4.59 -6.05
N GLY A 138 -11.17 3.70 -5.37
CA GLY A 138 -11.50 3.30 -4.00
C GLY A 138 -10.61 2.22 -3.39
N ILE A 139 -11.01 1.78 -2.19
CA ILE A 139 -10.33 0.78 -1.37
C ILE A 139 -11.32 -0.30 -0.94
N ILE A 140 -10.90 -1.57 -1.02
CA ILE A 140 -11.57 -2.72 -0.43
C ILE A 140 -10.86 -3.04 0.88
N GLY A 141 -11.55 -2.84 1.99
CA GLY A 141 -10.98 -3.09 3.32
C GLY A 141 -11.16 -4.52 3.83
N SER A 142 -10.65 -4.77 5.04
CA SER A 142 -10.61 -6.08 5.70
C SER A 142 -12.00 -6.68 5.97
N GLU A 143 -13.08 -5.90 5.98
CA GLU A 143 -14.46 -6.43 6.10
C GLU A 143 -14.83 -7.35 4.93
N PHE A 144 -14.24 -7.17 3.75
CA PHE A 144 -14.37 -8.11 2.63
C PHE A 144 -13.64 -9.41 2.92
N ILE A 145 -12.40 -9.32 3.38
CA ILE A 145 -11.53 -10.49 3.62
C ILE A 145 -12.18 -11.43 4.66
N LYS A 146 -12.87 -10.87 5.66
CA LYS A 146 -13.60 -11.65 6.69
C LYS A 146 -14.72 -12.54 6.17
N GLN A 147 -15.14 -12.35 4.92
CA GLN A 147 -16.22 -13.16 4.35
C GLN A 147 -15.74 -14.49 3.77
N PHE A 148 -14.43 -14.62 3.54
CA PHE A 148 -13.81 -15.75 2.84
C PHE A 148 -12.50 -16.13 3.51
N VAL A 149 -11.94 -17.29 3.14
CA VAL A 149 -10.49 -17.43 3.18
C VAL A 149 -9.97 -16.91 1.84
N VAL A 150 -9.17 -15.84 1.88
CA VAL A 150 -8.67 -15.17 0.68
C VAL A 150 -7.28 -15.68 0.36
N GLU A 151 -7.15 -16.44 -0.74
CA GLU A 151 -5.86 -16.81 -1.32
C GLU A 151 -5.39 -15.70 -2.25
N VAL A 152 -4.16 -15.22 -2.06
CA VAL A 152 -3.52 -14.23 -2.95
C VAL A 152 -2.37 -14.89 -3.69
N ASP A 153 -2.49 -15.01 -5.00
CA ASP A 153 -1.48 -15.57 -5.89
C ASP A 153 -0.93 -14.46 -6.81
N TYR A 154 0.20 -13.90 -6.41
CA TYR A 154 0.84 -12.80 -7.16
C TYR A 154 1.41 -13.24 -8.51
N GLN A 155 1.81 -14.51 -8.66
CA GLN A 155 2.35 -15.03 -9.91
C GLN A 155 1.26 -15.19 -10.96
N ALA A 156 0.11 -15.75 -10.54
CA ALA A 156 -1.06 -15.88 -11.39
C ALA A 156 -1.88 -14.57 -11.51
N ARG A 157 -1.59 -13.54 -10.69
CA ARG A 157 -2.35 -12.30 -10.58
C ARG A 157 -3.84 -12.53 -10.32
N VAL A 158 -4.14 -13.39 -9.37
CA VAL A 158 -5.50 -13.76 -9.01
C VAL A 158 -5.65 -13.85 -7.50
N ILE A 159 -6.78 -13.35 -6.97
CA ILE A 159 -7.26 -13.77 -5.66
C ILE A 159 -8.24 -14.92 -5.84
N ARG A 160 -8.20 -15.91 -4.94
CA ARG A 160 -9.20 -16.98 -4.88
C ARG A 160 -9.94 -16.92 -3.57
N LEU A 161 -11.26 -16.88 -3.67
CA LEU A 161 -12.16 -16.77 -2.53
C LEU A 161 -12.68 -18.15 -2.20
N HIS A 162 -12.20 -18.70 -1.09
CA HIS A 162 -12.63 -19.99 -0.58
C HIS A 162 -13.76 -19.81 0.43
N ASN A 163 -14.71 -20.76 0.45
CA ASN A 163 -15.71 -20.78 1.51
C ASN A 163 -15.02 -21.07 2.85
N LYS A 164 -15.14 -20.13 3.79
CA LYS A 164 -14.45 -20.15 5.09
C LYS A 164 -14.86 -21.33 5.98
N ASP A 165 -16.13 -21.80 5.86
CA ASP A 165 -16.67 -22.87 6.70
C ASP A 165 -16.18 -24.27 6.28
N THR A 166 -15.75 -24.41 5.01
CA THR A 166 -15.32 -25.69 4.45
C THR A 166 -13.85 -25.75 4.06
N PHE A 167 -13.18 -24.59 4.05
CA PHE A 167 -11.77 -24.51 3.65
C PHE A 167 -10.85 -25.30 4.58
N LYS A 168 -10.00 -26.12 3.97
CA LYS A 168 -8.90 -26.81 4.64
C LYS A 168 -7.63 -26.59 3.85
N TYR A 169 -6.63 -25.99 4.47
CA TYR A 169 -5.33 -25.87 3.86
C TYR A 169 -4.60 -27.21 3.88
N THR A 170 -4.16 -27.66 2.71
CA THR A 170 -3.46 -28.94 2.52
C THR A 170 -2.10 -28.79 1.85
N GLY A 171 -1.64 -27.55 1.64
CA GLY A 171 -0.33 -27.26 1.04
C GLY A 171 0.84 -27.39 2.00
N ALA A 172 2.04 -27.02 1.54
CA ALA A 172 3.31 -27.07 2.30
C ALA A 172 3.69 -25.74 2.96
N GLY A 173 2.81 -24.74 2.95
CA GLY A 173 3.05 -23.45 3.60
C GLY A 173 3.00 -23.52 5.12
N GLU A 174 3.55 -22.51 5.76
CA GLU A 174 3.54 -22.36 7.21
C GLU A 174 2.36 -21.51 7.67
N SER A 175 1.64 -21.98 8.67
CA SER A 175 0.53 -21.27 9.31
C SER A 175 1.08 -20.35 10.40
N ILE A 176 0.99 -19.04 10.18
CA ILE A 176 1.44 -18.01 11.14
C ILE A 176 0.22 -17.51 11.92
N PRO A 177 0.24 -17.54 13.26
CA PRO A 177 -0.80 -16.95 14.08
C PRO A 177 -0.97 -15.46 13.79
N MET A 178 -2.23 -15.00 13.73
CA MET A 178 -2.59 -13.63 13.44
C MET A 178 -3.67 -13.17 14.44
N GLN A 179 -3.62 -11.89 14.78
CA GLN A 179 -4.66 -11.23 15.57
C GLN A 179 -5.19 -10.02 14.80
N LEU A 180 -6.49 -9.81 14.86
CA LEU A 180 -7.06 -8.55 14.38
C LEU A 180 -7.02 -7.53 15.52
N ASN A 181 -6.46 -6.34 15.24
CA ASN A 181 -6.58 -5.23 16.17
C ASN A 181 -8.00 -4.64 16.15
N GLN A 182 -8.26 -3.61 16.97
CA GLN A 182 -9.57 -2.96 17.07
C GLN A 182 -10.02 -2.32 15.74
N LEU A 183 -9.10 -1.96 14.88
CA LEU A 183 -9.35 -1.42 13.54
C LEU A 183 -9.58 -2.51 12.49
N GLY A 184 -9.37 -3.79 12.85
CA GLY A 184 -9.54 -4.92 11.95
C GLY A 184 -8.30 -5.23 11.09
N TYR A 185 -7.13 -4.68 11.44
CA TYR A 185 -5.88 -4.95 10.73
C TYR A 185 -5.26 -6.27 11.19
N PRO A 186 -4.74 -7.10 10.27
CA PRO A 186 -4.09 -8.36 10.61
C PRO A 186 -2.68 -8.10 11.16
N ILE A 187 -2.49 -8.49 12.42
CA ILE A 187 -1.23 -8.34 13.13
C ILE A 187 -0.57 -9.72 13.26
N ILE A 188 0.69 -9.82 12.88
CA ILE A 188 1.52 -11.00 13.06
C ILE A 188 2.76 -10.65 13.88
N ASP A 189 3.30 -11.64 14.58
CA ASP A 189 4.62 -11.53 15.20
C ASP A 189 5.71 -11.81 14.16
N ALA A 190 6.75 -10.98 14.15
CA ALA A 190 7.94 -11.18 13.32
C ALA A 190 9.19 -10.66 14.04
N GLU A 191 10.36 -11.02 13.52
CA GLU A 191 11.64 -10.56 14.06
C GLU A 191 12.42 -9.77 13.02
N VAL A 192 12.95 -8.63 13.43
CA VAL A 192 13.85 -7.80 12.63
C VAL A 192 15.24 -7.89 13.22
N THR A 193 16.22 -8.27 12.41
CA THR A 193 17.63 -8.27 12.80
C THR A 193 18.33 -7.05 12.19
N PRO A 194 18.69 -6.03 12.98
CA PRO A 194 19.49 -4.91 12.49
C PRO A 194 20.89 -5.38 12.08
N LEU A 195 21.59 -4.61 11.26
CA LEU A 195 22.97 -4.95 10.88
C LEU A 195 23.89 -4.96 12.10
N GLY A 196 24.56 -6.09 12.34
CA GLY A 196 25.51 -6.25 13.46
C GLY A 196 24.87 -6.35 14.85
N SER A 197 23.57 -6.63 14.94
CA SER A 197 22.82 -6.73 16.19
C SER A 197 22.03 -8.02 16.30
N GLU A 198 21.50 -8.28 17.49
CA GLU A 198 20.61 -9.40 17.74
C GLU A 198 19.21 -9.16 17.19
N PRO A 199 18.43 -10.23 16.91
CA PRO A 199 17.05 -10.13 16.46
C PRO A 199 16.16 -9.42 17.49
N ILE A 200 15.29 -8.55 17.01
CA ILE A 200 14.29 -7.81 17.81
C ILE A 200 12.90 -8.29 17.40
N LYS A 201 12.14 -8.79 18.36
CA LYS A 201 10.75 -9.20 18.15
C LYS A 201 9.84 -7.99 18.11
N GLY A 202 8.82 -8.06 17.23
CA GLY A 202 7.82 -7.02 17.13
C GLY A 202 6.50 -7.53 16.55
N ARG A 203 5.47 -6.72 16.71
CA ARG A 203 4.14 -6.94 16.14
C ARG A 203 3.99 -6.08 14.90
N PHE A 204 3.61 -6.68 13.79
CA PHE A 204 3.57 -6.01 12.49
C PHE A 204 2.19 -6.14 11.84
N VAL A 205 1.71 -5.07 11.22
CA VAL A 205 0.57 -5.17 10.28
C VAL A 205 1.04 -5.87 9.01
N LEU A 206 0.32 -6.88 8.56
CA LEU A 206 0.43 -7.38 7.20
C LEU A 206 -0.40 -6.47 6.28
N ASP A 207 0.27 -5.60 5.54
CA ASP A 207 -0.34 -4.46 4.85
C ASP A 207 -0.34 -4.66 3.33
N LEU A 208 -1.45 -5.18 2.79
CA LEU A 208 -1.63 -5.38 1.35
C LEU A 208 -1.91 -4.06 0.60
N GLY A 209 -2.28 -3.01 1.31
CA GLY A 209 -2.44 -1.67 0.74
C GLY A 209 -1.13 -0.90 0.59
N SER A 210 -0.04 -1.38 1.22
CA SER A 210 1.27 -0.78 1.09
C SER A 210 2.09 -1.42 -0.03
N GLY A 211 2.30 -0.74 -1.15
CA GLY A 211 3.22 -1.17 -2.21
C GLY A 211 4.70 -1.14 -1.81
N GLY A 212 5.00 -0.72 -0.59
CA GLY A 212 6.34 -0.56 -0.04
C GLY A 212 6.99 -1.84 0.48
N PRO A 213 8.22 -1.71 1.02
CA PRO A 213 8.94 -2.79 1.69
C PRO A 213 8.48 -2.96 3.15
N LEU A 214 9.39 -3.40 4.02
CA LEU A 214 9.24 -3.29 5.48
C LEU A 214 9.26 -1.83 5.89
N ALA A 215 8.29 -1.37 6.69
CA ALA A 215 8.29 -0.04 7.29
C ALA A 215 8.30 -0.19 8.82
N LEU A 216 9.33 0.33 9.48
CA LEU A 216 9.46 0.34 10.94
C LEU A 216 8.89 1.64 11.48
N HIS A 217 8.03 1.56 12.49
CA HIS A 217 7.39 2.71 13.11
C HIS A 217 8.39 3.55 13.91
N SER A 218 8.19 4.85 13.96
CA SER A 218 9.14 5.79 14.59
C SER A 218 9.39 5.51 16.07
N PRO A 219 8.43 5.08 16.92
CA PRO A 219 8.71 4.68 18.29
C PRO A 219 9.63 3.44 18.37
N PHE A 220 9.38 2.42 17.53
CA PHE A 220 10.22 1.22 17.47
C PHE A 220 11.65 1.55 17.00
N VAL A 221 11.77 2.41 15.98
CA VAL A 221 13.07 2.90 15.48
C VAL A 221 13.85 3.63 16.58
N ALA A 222 13.17 4.48 17.34
CA ALA A 222 13.78 5.27 18.41
C ALA A 222 14.16 4.42 19.63
N GLU A 223 13.27 3.53 20.09
CA GLU A 223 13.48 2.64 21.24
C GLU A 223 14.72 1.76 21.05
N HIS A 224 14.89 1.23 19.84
CA HIS A 224 16.01 0.32 19.53
C HIS A 224 17.21 1.05 18.88
N GLY A 225 17.21 2.38 18.80
CA GLY A 225 18.33 3.16 18.28
C GLY A 225 18.71 2.80 16.84
N LEU A 226 17.79 2.37 16.01
CA LEU A 226 18.09 1.75 14.71
C LEU A 226 18.78 2.69 13.73
N LEU A 227 18.60 4.01 13.87
CA LEU A 227 19.27 5.03 13.05
C LEU A 227 20.56 5.56 13.67
N ALA A 228 20.82 5.29 14.96
CA ALA A 228 22.00 5.78 15.67
C ALA A 228 23.28 4.97 15.39
N SER A 229 23.18 3.79 14.79
CA SER A 229 24.25 2.80 14.64
C SER A 229 25.20 3.04 13.46
N GLY A 230 25.20 4.22 12.82
CA GLY A 230 26.00 4.47 11.60
C GLY A 230 25.44 3.74 10.35
N LEU A 231 24.21 3.33 10.40
CA LEU A 231 23.52 2.66 9.30
C LEU A 231 23.52 3.55 8.04
N LYS A 232 23.94 3.00 6.90
CA LYS A 232 23.86 3.69 5.63
C LYS A 232 22.39 3.87 5.23
N THR A 233 21.94 5.11 5.18
CA THR A 233 20.58 5.46 4.81
C THR A 233 20.52 6.65 3.86
N ILE A 234 19.44 6.74 3.10
CA ILE A 234 19.06 7.93 2.32
C ILE A 234 17.71 8.45 2.84
N ARG A 235 17.42 9.71 2.59
CA ARG A 235 16.09 10.28 2.86
C ARG A 235 15.05 9.59 1.97
N SER A 236 13.93 9.22 2.51
CA SER A 236 12.79 8.74 1.72
C SER A 236 12.16 9.90 0.96
N ILE A 237 11.89 9.69 -0.33
CA ILE A 237 11.18 10.65 -1.17
C ILE A 237 9.93 9.99 -1.75
N GLY A 238 8.86 10.76 -1.87
CA GLY A 238 7.61 10.31 -2.46
C GLY A 238 6.89 9.19 -1.70
N ALA A 239 7.39 8.72 -0.54
CA ALA A 239 6.68 7.76 0.29
C ALA A 239 5.52 8.42 1.05
N GLY A 240 4.43 7.67 1.28
CA GLY A 240 3.26 8.16 2.00
C GLY A 240 2.01 7.41 1.57
N GLY A 241 0.87 7.82 2.12
CA GLY A 241 -0.44 7.22 1.86
C GLY A 241 -1.56 8.25 1.88
N ALA A 242 -2.75 7.85 2.29
CA ALA A 242 -3.91 8.73 2.39
C ALA A 242 -3.65 9.94 3.30
N GLY A 243 -2.88 9.77 4.38
CA GLY A 243 -2.49 10.86 5.30
C GLY A 243 -1.32 11.74 4.83
N GLY A 244 -0.99 11.78 3.54
CA GLY A 244 0.09 12.60 2.98
C GLY A 244 1.45 11.89 2.91
N LEU A 245 2.51 12.69 2.78
CA LEU A 245 3.88 12.17 2.75
C LEU A 245 4.36 11.79 4.14
N VAL A 246 5.24 10.78 4.21
CA VAL A 246 5.89 10.36 5.45
C VAL A 246 7.32 10.87 5.51
N SER A 247 7.76 11.27 6.72
CA SER A 247 9.14 11.57 7.00
C SER A 247 9.85 10.27 7.38
N ALA A 248 10.84 9.87 6.59
CA ALA A 248 11.51 8.60 6.83
C ALA A 248 12.90 8.55 6.19
N ARG A 249 13.69 7.58 6.61
CA ARG A 249 14.92 7.16 5.95
C ARG A 249 14.75 5.78 5.35
N VAL A 250 15.44 5.53 4.27
CA VAL A 250 15.49 4.21 3.61
C VAL A 250 16.88 3.62 3.81
N GLY A 251 16.92 2.41 4.26
CA GLY A 251 18.15 1.64 4.49
C GLY A 251 17.87 0.16 4.43
N ARG A 252 18.67 -0.64 5.15
CA ARG A 252 18.49 -2.10 5.22
C ARG A 252 18.61 -2.59 6.64
N VAL A 253 17.90 -3.66 6.95
CA VAL A 253 18.19 -4.53 8.09
C VAL A 253 18.85 -5.82 7.57
N ALA A 254 19.51 -6.58 8.43
CA ALA A 254 20.14 -7.83 8.02
C ALA A 254 19.12 -8.90 7.63
N GLU A 255 18.02 -9.01 8.39
CA GLU A 255 17.00 -10.04 8.18
C GLU A 255 15.63 -9.56 8.68
N LEU A 256 14.57 -9.93 7.96
CA LEU A 256 13.20 -10.02 8.49
C LEU A 256 12.84 -11.49 8.56
N ARG A 257 12.38 -11.96 9.73
CA ARG A 257 11.92 -13.33 9.93
C ARG A 257 10.43 -13.36 10.24
N ILE A 258 9.69 -14.15 9.46
CA ILE A 258 8.27 -14.44 9.66
C ILE A 258 8.14 -15.94 9.82
N GLY A 259 7.82 -16.42 11.03
CA GLY A 259 7.89 -17.86 11.34
C GLY A 259 9.28 -18.42 11.03
N ASN A 260 9.36 -19.46 10.20
CA ASN A 260 10.61 -20.06 9.74
C ASN A 260 11.21 -19.39 8.50
N PHE A 261 10.50 -18.44 7.88
CA PHE A 261 10.98 -17.77 6.67
C PHE A 261 11.90 -16.61 6.99
N LYS A 262 13.07 -16.62 6.33
CA LYS A 262 14.09 -15.59 6.44
C LYS A 262 14.18 -14.81 5.15
N ILE A 263 14.01 -13.51 5.26
CA ILE A 263 14.14 -12.56 4.16
C ILE A 263 15.40 -11.74 4.42
N ALA A 264 16.45 -12.00 3.65
CA ALA A 264 17.75 -11.39 3.85
C ALA A 264 17.83 -9.98 3.24
N ASN A 265 18.49 -9.07 3.95
CA ASN A 265 18.80 -7.70 3.54
C ASN A 265 17.61 -6.93 2.95
N PRO A 266 16.41 -7.01 3.53
CA PRO A 266 15.26 -6.32 2.98
C PRO A 266 15.47 -4.80 2.98
N LEU A 267 15.03 -4.16 1.90
CA LEU A 267 14.88 -2.70 1.91
C LEU A 267 13.91 -2.34 3.03
N THR A 268 14.25 -1.31 3.81
CA THR A 268 13.52 -0.96 5.03
C THR A 268 13.33 0.54 5.12
N ILE A 269 12.11 0.96 5.40
CA ILE A 269 11.74 2.33 5.72
C ILE A 269 11.81 2.48 7.24
N PHE A 270 12.60 3.42 7.72
CA PHE A 270 12.70 3.82 9.13
C PHE A 270 11.92 5.12 9.28
N ALA A 271 10.72 5.06 9.84
CA ALA A 271 9.88 6.24 10.03
C ALA A 271 10.47 7.19 11.07
N GLU A 272 10.32 8.48 10.81
CA GLU A 272 10.70 9.58 11.69
C GLU A 272 9.48 10.46 12.06
N ASP A 273 8.28 10.06 11.61
CA ASP A 273 7.04 10.80 11.85
C ASP A 273 6.69 10.86 13.33
N LYS A 274 6.11 11.99 13.74
CA LYS A 274 5.63 12.21 15.12
C LYS A 274 4.11 12.05 15.24
N ALA A 275 3.41 11.78 14.15
CA ALA A 275 1.97 11.58 14.07
C ALA A 275 1.63 10.68 12.89
N GLY A 276 0.38 10.21 12.81
CA GLY A 276 -0.08 9.29 11.79
C GLY A 276 0.19 7.82 12.14
N ALA A 277 -0.15 6.91 11.21
CA ALA A 277 -0.09 5.47 11.47
C ALA A 277 1.33 4.97 11.79
N LEU A 278 2.36 5.54 11.15
CA LEU A 278 3.75 5.14 11.38
C LEU A 278 4.37 5.70 12.68
N ALA A 279 3.63 6.50 13.44
CA ALA A 279 4.01 6.98 14.77
C ALA A 279 3.33 6.20 15.91
N SER A 280 2.66 5.09 15.61
CA SER A 280 2.04 4.22 16.61
C SER A 280 3.09 3.46 17.42
N SER A 281 2.98 3.50 18.75
CA SER A 281 3.81 2.72 19.68
C SER A 281 3.27 1.30 19.94
N GLU A 282 2.10 0.97 19.43
CA GLU A 282 1.49 -0.35 19.62
C GLU A 282 2.09 -1.42 18.71
N LEU A 283 2.74 -1.00 17.63
CA LEU A 283 3.25 -1.85 16.58
C LEU A 283 4.71 -1.50 16.25
N ALA A 284 5.48 -2.53 15.89
CA ALA A 284 6.85 -2.35 15.39
C ALA A 284 6.88 -1.81 13.95
N GLY A 285 5.86 -2.11 13.15
CA GLY A 285 5.84 -1.65 11.76
C GLY A 285 4.78 -2.34 10.88
N ASN A 286 4.93 -2.12 9.57
CA ASN A 286 4.12 -2.71 8.52
C ASN A 286 4.99 -3.57 7.60
N ILE A 287 4.49 -4.74 7.22
CA ILE A 287 5.08 -5.64 6.21
C ILE A 287 4.30 -5.45 4.92
N GLY A 288 4.89 -4.74 3.96
CA GLY A 288 4.22 -4.37 2.71
C GLY A 288 4.44 -5.36 1.57
N GLN A 289 3.90 -5.02 0.41
CA GLN A 289 3.84 -5.85 -0.80
C GLN A 289 5.19 -6.39 -1.27
N GLN A 290 6.28 -5.65 -1.09
CA GLN A 290 7.61 -6.15 -1.50
C GLN A 290 8.07 -7.36 -0.69
N MET A 291 7.54 -7.53 0.52
CA MET A 291 7.79 -8.72 1.35
C MET A 291 6.80 -9.83 1.01
N VAL A 292 5.51 -9.51 1.07
CA VAL A 292 4.43 -10.51 1.00
C VAL A 292 4.24 -11.11 -0.39
N SER A 293 4.57 -10.38 -1.47
CA SER A 293 4.51 -10.90 -2.85
C SER A 293 5.51 -12.03 -3.15
N ARG A 294 6.40 -12.33 -2.21
CA ARG A 294 7.30 -13.49 -2.25
C ARG A 294 6.64 -14.80 -1.83
N PHE A 295 5.37 -14.69 -1.44
CA PHE A 295 4.55 -15.81 -0.99
C PHE A 295 3.23 -15.85 -1.74
N ARG A 296 2.66 -17.03 -1.83
CA ARG A 296 1.21 -17.20 -1.96
C ARG A 296 0.65 -17.14 -0.55
N LEU A 297 -0.33 -16.28 -0.32
CA LEU A 297 -0.90 -16.07 1.01
C LEU A 297 -2.31 -16.65 1.09
N PHE A 298 -2.67 -17.16 2.26
CA PHE A 298 -4.06 -17.50 2.59
C PHE A 298 -4.44 -16.73 3.86
N LEU A 299 -5.27 -15.72 3.70
CA LEU A 299 -5.78 -14.90 4.79
C LEU A 299 -7.02 -15.59 5.39
N ASP A 300 -6.83 -16.28 6.49
CA ASP A 300 -7.85 -17.08 7.19
C ASP A 300 -8.19 -16.44 8.54
N TYR A 301 -9.02 -15.39 8.48
CA TYR A 301 -9.33 -14.55 9.62
C TYR A 301 -10.19 -15.28 10.67
N ASP A 302 -11.07 -16.18 10.23
CA ASP A 302 -11.92 -16.96 11.15
C ASP A 302 -11.10 -17.92 12.03
N HIS A 303 -9.96 -18.42 11.53
CA HIS A 303 -9.05 -19.27 12.28
C HIS A 303 -7.84 -18.50 12.85
N ASN A 304 -7.86 -17.16 12.82
CA ASN A 304 -6.80 -16.30 13.35
C ASN A 304 -5.39 -16.67 12.84
N ARG A 305 -5.27 -16.89 11.53
CA ARG A 305 -4.00 -17.28 10.89
C ARG A 305 -3.85 -16.69 9.50
N ILE A 306 -2.61 -16.59 9.07
CA ILE A 306 -2.23 -16.37 7.68
C ILE A 306 -1.29 -17.51 7.30
N VAL A 307 -1.57 -18.21 6.20
CA VAL A 307 -0.65 -19.21 5.69
C VAL A 307 0.27 -18.57 4.66
N PHE A 308 1.57 -18.75 4.85
CA PHE A 308 2.62 -18.30 3.95
C PHE A 308 3.17 -19.49 3.18
N GLU A 309 2.95 -19.54 1.89
CA GLU A 309 3.51 -20.54 0.99
C GLU A 309 4.58 -19.87 0.13
N PRO A 310 5.87 -20.21 0.30
CA PRO A 310 6.95 -19.51 -0.37
C PRO A 310 6.91 -19.76 -1.87
N THR A 311 7.15 -18.71 -2.66
CA THR A 311 7.32 -18.81 -4.11
C THR A 311 8.81 -18.87 -4.47
N GLY A 312 9.13 -19.08 -5.76
CA GLY A 312 10.50 -19.03 -6.25
C GLY A 312 11.22 -17.72 -5.94
N ASN A 313 10.47 -16.65 -5.70
CA ASN A 313 11.01 -15.30 -5.48
C ASN A 313 11.45 -15.03 -4.02
N LEU A 314 11.24 -15.97 -3.08
CA LEU A 314 11.57 -15.75 -1.66
C LEU A 314 13.03 -15.33 -1.45
N LYS A 315 13.95 -15.92 -2.21
CA LYS A 315 15.39 -15.67 -2.11
C LYS A 315 15.91 -14.58 -3.05
N GLU A 316 15.06 -13.97 -3.85
CA GLU A 316 15.48 -12.88 -4.75
C GLU A 316 16.05 -11.70 -3.92
N PRO A 317 17.22 -11.18 -4.28
CA PRO A 317 17.79 -10.03 -3.57
C PRO A 317 16.95 -8.77 -3.79
N PHE A 318 17.06 -7.84 -2.84
CA PHE A 318 16.50 -6.48 -2.99
C PHE A 318 17.48 -5.53 -3.70
N ASP A 319 18.37 -6.07 -4.52
CA ASP A 319 19.43 -5.32 -5.20
C ASP A 319 18.91 -4.65 -6.47
N ARG A 320 18.12 -3.60 -6.29
CA ARG A 320 17.64 -2.76 -7.37
C ARG A 320 18.38 -1.43 -7.38
N ALA A 321 18.62 -0.91 -8.57
CA ALA A 321 19.11 0.44 -8.73
C ALA A 321 18.04 1.45 -8.27
N GLN A 322 18.47 2.63 -7.93
CA GLN A 322 17.60 3.73 -7.49
C GLN A 322 17.97 4.97 -8.29
N SER A 323 16.97 5.63 -8.85
CA SER A 323 17.18 6.88 -9.60
C SER A 323 17.31 8.10 -8.69
N GLY A 324 16.66 8.09 -7.54
CA GLY A 324 16.50 9.27 -6.69
C GLY A 324 15.41 10.22 -7.18
N LEU A 325 14.45 9.73 -7.99
CA LEU A 325 13.29 10.48 -8.46
C LEU A 325 12.01 10.06 -7.73
N ALA A 326 11.19 11.04 -7.36
CA ALA A 326 9.78 10.86 -7.11
C ALA A 326 9.00 11.46 -8.30
N LEU A 327 8.02 10.71 -8.80
CA LEU A 327 7.22 11.07 -9.97
C LEU A 327 5.74 11.16 -9.60
N ALA A 328 5.01 12.00 -10.32
CA ALA A 328 3.56 11.98 -10.41
C ALA A 328 3.15 11.93 -11.88
N ALA A 329 2.08 11.20 -12.16
CA ALA A 329 1.43 11.19 -13.45
C ALA A 329 0.24 12.17 -13.44
N GLU A 330 0.18 13.03 -14.42
CA GLU A 330 -0.81 14.11 -14.54
C GLU A 330 -1.66 13.89 -15.81
N GLY A 331 -2.78 14.62 -15.86
CA GLY A 331 -3.77 14.48 -16.91
C GLY A 331 -4.82 13.41 -16.60
N ARG A 332 -5.92 13.38 -17.36
CA ARG A 332 -6.99 12.39 -17.15
C ARG A 332 -6.58 10.97 -17.48
N ASP A 333 -5.60 10.83 -18.35
CA ASP A 333 -5.02 9.58 -18.88
C ASP A 333 -3.66 9.24 -18.29
N PHE A 334 -3.18 10.03 -17.32
CA PHE A 334 -1.89 9.83 -16.62
C PHE A 334 -0.68 9.72 -17.55
N THR A 335 -0.68 10.44 -18.67
CA THR A 335 0.37 10.35 -19.70
C THR A 335 1.46 11.42 -19.58
N THR A 336 1.31 12.36 -18.64
CA THR A 336 2.32 13.40 -18.36
C THR A 336 3.02 13.09 -17.04
N PHE A 337 4.34 12.92 -17.07
CA PHE A 337 5.12 12.57 -15.88
C PHE A 337 5.93 13.75 -15.39
N ARG A 338 5.58 14.27 -14.22
CA ARG A 338 6.30 15.34 -13.55
C ARG A 338 7.19 14.79 -12.45
N ILE A 339 8.39 15.32 -12.34
CA ILE A 339 9.30 15.10 -11.22
C ILE A 339 8.79 15.92 -10.02
N THR A 340 8.34 15.25 -8.98
CA THR A 340 7.84 15.91 -7.77
C THR A 340 8.93 16.16 -6.75
N GLU A 341 9.99 15.34 -6.76
CA GLU A 341 11.13 15.48 -5.88
C GLU A 341 12.38 14.81 -6.48
N VAL A 342 13.55 15.36 -6.17
CA VAL A 342 14.86 14.80 -6.51
C VAL A 342 15.65 14.64 -5.22
N LEU A 343 16.14 13.43 -4.97
CA LEU A 343 17.00 13.13 -3.84
C LEU A 343 18.41 13.70 -4.09
N GLU A 344 18.94 14.40 -3.12
CA GLU A 344 20.31 14.89 -3.16
C GLU A 344 21.32 13.73 -3.18
N ASN A 345 22.46 13.93 -3.85
CA ASN A 345 23.52 12.92 -4.01
C ASN A 345 23.02 11.62 -4.66
N SER A 346 22.06 11.72 -5.57
CA SER A 346 21.47 10.62 -6.32
C SER A 346 21.79 10.71 -7.82
N PRO A 347 21.58 9.63 -8.59
CA PRO A 347 21.71 9.67 -10.06
C PRO A 347 20.91 10.79 -10.73
N ALA A 348 19.72 11.09 -10.22
CA ALA A 348 18.89 12.16 -10.75
C ALA A 348 19.50 13.54 -10.48
N SER A 349 20.02 13.76 -9.25
CA SER A 349 20.74 14.98 -8.89
C SER A 349 22.01 15.15 -9.76
N ASP A 350 22.77 14.06 -9.93
CA ASP A 350 24.01 14.07 -10.76
C ASP A 350 23.70 14.36 -12.23
N ALA A 351 22.54 13.92 -12.73
CA ALA A 351 22.05 14.21 -14.08
C ALA A 351 21.50 15.62 -14.25
N GLY A 352 21.45 16.43 -13.17
CA GLY A 352 20.92 17.78 -13.17
C GLY A 352 19.40 17.87 -13.31
N LEU A 353 18.68 16.78 -13.00
CA LEU A 353 17.22 16.78 -12.94
C LEU A 353 16.72 17.59 -11.74
N GLN A 354 15.58 18.24 -11.87
CA GLN A 354 15.01 19.12 -10.87
C GLN A 354 13.53 18.84 -10.65
N LYS A 355 13.02 19.23 -9.50
CA LYS A 355 11.59 19.28 -9.26
C LYS A 355 10.90 20.12 -10.33
N ASP A 356 9.70 19.73 -10.71
CA ASP A 356 8.85 20.31 -11.74
C ASP A 356 9.31 20.07 -13.19
N ASP A 357 10.43 19.38 -13.42
CA ASP A 357 10.76 18.87 -14.76
C ASP A 357 9.67 17.91 -15.24
N VAL A 358 9.32 17.99 -16.52
CA VAL A 358 8.36 17.08 -17.15
C VAL A 358 9.12 16.16 -18.12
N ILE A 359 8.96 14.86 -17.95
CA ILE A 359 9.60 13.85 -18.82
C ILE A 359 8.85 13.80 -20.15
N ILE A 360 9.53 14.07 -21.25
CA ILE A 360 8.97 14.08 -22.61
C ILE A 360 9.29 12.79 -23.37
N LYS A 361 10.55 12.31 -23.26
CA LYS A 361 11.00 11.05 -23.89
C LYS A 361 11.99 10.32 -22.98
N VAL A 362 12.01 8.99 -23.09
CA VAL A 362 13.04 8.14 -22.50
C VAL A 362 13.55 7.19 -23.59
N ASN A 363 14.86 7.21 -23.87
CA ASN A 363 15.51 6.44 -24.95
C ASN A 363 14.83 6.63 -26.32
N GLY A 364 14.37 7.85 -26.61
CA GLY A 364 13.67 8.19 -27.86
C GLY A 364 12.18 7.87 -27.86
N GLN A 365 11.68 7.04 -26.96
CA GLN A 365 10.26 6.74 -26.83
C GLN A 365 9.53 7.91 -26.16
N PRO A 366 8.41 8.41 -26.71
CA PRO A 366 7.56 9.40 -26.04
C PRO A 366 7.09 8.91 -24.67
N ALA A 367 7.24 9.74 -23.65
CA ALA A 367 6.83 9.39 -22.28
C ALA A 367 5.33 9.07 -22.19
N ALA A 368 4.50 9.76 -22.98
CA ALA A 368 3.05 9.51 -23.04
C ALA A 368 2.65 8.09 -23.51
N GLN A 369 3.60 7.30 -24.03
CA GLN A 369 3.41 5.88 -24.38
C GLN A 369 3.88 4.93 -23.26
N LEU A 370 4.33 5.47 -22.15
CA LEU A 370 4.78 4.71 -20.99
C LEU A 370 3.75 4.86 -19.86
N THR A 371 3.85 3.99 -18.87
CA THR A 371 3.16 4.14 -17.59
C THR A 371 4.17 4.52 -16.49
N ILE A 372 3.70 5.09 -15.38
CA ILE A 372 4.57 5.38 -14.24
C ILE A 372 5.19 4.08 -13.67
N THR A 373 4.45 2.97 -13.69
CA THR A 373 4.96 1.64 -13.34
C THR A 373 6.13 1.25 -14.22
N LYS A 374 6.00 1.44 -15.54
CA LYS A 374 7.08 1.13 -16.49
C LYS A 374 8.30 2.00 -16.29
N LEU A 375 8.12 3.30 -16.03
CA LEU A 375 9.23 4.20 -15.71
C LEU A 375 9.92 3.79 -14.40
N ALA A 376 9.16 3.41 -13.37
CA ALA A 376 9.72 2.92 -12.12
C ALA A 376 10.54 1.64 -12.33
N GLU A 377 10.02 0.66 -13.07
CA GLU A 377 10.75 -0.57 -13.42
C GLU A 377 12.05 -0.29 -14.19
N MET A 378 12.00 0.62 -15.17
CA MET A 378 13.19 1.03 -15.91
C MET A 378 14.24 1.63 -14.98
N PHE A 379 13.83 2.53 -14.08
CA PHE A 379 14.75 3.24 -13.18
C PHE A 379 15.20 2.40 -11.98
N GLU A 380 14.68 1.19 -11.82
CA GLU A 380 15.20 0.15 -10.93
C GLU A 380 16.33 -0.69 -11.58
N GLN A 381 16.61 -0.48 -12.87
CA GLN A 381 17.72 -1.16 -13.58
C GLN A 381 18.96 -0.27 -13.65
N PRO A 382 20.18 -0.82 -13.50
CA PRO A 382 21.43 -0.07 -13.56
C PRO A 382 21.85 0.21 -15.02
N SER A 383 20.95 0.79 -15.80
CA SER A 383 21.14 1.12 -17.21
C SER A 383 21.12 2.62 -17.41
N SER A 384 21.80 3.13 -18.45
CA SER A 384 21.75 4.54 -18.79
C SER A 384 20.54 4.87 -19.65
N TYR A 385 19.78 5.87 -19.24
CA TYR A 385 18.58 6.34 -19.92
C TYR A 385 18.80 7.76 -20.46
N LYS A 386 18.76 7.92 -21.80
CA LYS A 386 18.74 9.23 -22.44
C LYS A 386 17.34 9.81 -22.30
N MET A 387 17.20 10.92 -21.60
CA MET A 387 15.91 11.54 -21.34
C MET A 387 15.84 12.90 -22.01
N THR A 388 14.70 13.20 -22.61
CA THR A 388 14.30 14.56 -22.99
C THR A 388 13.32 15.05 -21.94
N ILE A 389 13.64 16.19 -21.32
CA ILE A 389 12.78 16.82 -20.31
C ILE A 389 12.41 18.22 -20.73
N ARG A 390 11.30 18.72 -20.21
CA ARG A 390 10.90 20.12 -20.29
C ARG A 390 11.00 20.76 -18.91
N ARG A 391 11.77 21.87 -18.86
CA ARG A 391 11.94 22.72 -17.68
C ARG A 391 11.46 24.11 -18.02
N GLY A 392 10.30 24.51 -17.53
CA GLY A 392 9.62 25.72 -18.01
C GLY A 392 9.39 25.65 -19.53
N GLU A 393 9.94 26.60 -20.27
CA GLU A 393 9.87 26.64 -21.74
C GLU A 393 11.03 25.91 -22.44
N GLN A 394 12.05 25.48 -21.71
CA GLN A 394 13.25 24.86 -22.28
C GLN A 394 13.09 23.35 -22.41
N THR A 395 13.61 22.81 -23.51
CA THR A 395 13.77 21.36 -23.71
C THR A 395 15.24 20.98 -23.51
N LEU A 396 15.50 20.06 -22.59
CA LEU A 396 16.85 19.65 -22.21
C LEU A 396 17.03 18.16 -22.47
N GLN A 397 18.29 17.79 -22.79
CA GLN A 397 18.72 16.39 -22.89
C GLN A 397 19.58 16.06 -21.66
N VAL A 398 19.22 14.99 -20.95
CA VAL A 398 19.96 14.53 -19.77
C VAL A 398 20.17 13.01 -19.87
N THR A 399 21.17 12.49 -19.17
CA THR A 399 21.39 11.05 -19.05
C THR A 399 21.26 10.63 -17.60
N LEU A 400 20.28 9.80 -17.31
CA LEU A 400 20.05 9.22 -15.98
C LEU A 400 20.64 7.82 -15.94
N THR A 401 21.54 7.54 -14.99
CA THR A 401 22.12 6.20 -14.77
C THR A 401 21.86 5.77 -13.33
N PRO A 402 20.75 5.09 -13.06
CA PRO A 402 20.42 4.60 -11.71
C PRO A 402 21.52 3.71 -11.15
N ARG A 403 21.74 3.80 -9.83
CA ARG A 403 22.70 2.97 -9.09
C ARG A 403 22.14 2.58 -7.73
N LYS A 404 22.75 1.59 -7.09
CA LYS A 404 22.43 1.22 -5.71
C LYS A 404 22.84 2.37 -4.77
N LEU A 405 21.89 2.91 -4.02
CA LEU A 405 22.12 3.99 -3.05
C LEU A 405 22.28 3.45 -1.63
N VAL A 406 21.56 2.37 -1.26
CA VAL A 406 21.60 1.70 0.06
C VAL A 406 21.66 0.19 -0.07
#